data_f511a5808a413a9e9f1cba0c3e88241d
#
_entry.id   f511a5808a413a9e9f1cba0c3e88241d
#
_cell.length_a   1.000
_cell.length_b   1.000
_cell.length_c   1.000
_cell.angle_alpha   90.00
_cell.angle_beta   90.00
_cell.angle_gamma   90.00
#
_symmetry.space_group_name_H-M   'P 1'
#
loop_
_entity.id
_entity.type
_entity.pdbx_description
1 polymer ?
#
loop_
_entity_poly.entity_id
_entity_poly.type
_entity_poly.pdbx_seq_one_letter_code
_entity_poly.pdbx_strand_id
1 'polypeptide(L)'
;MSDILTIAMPKGRIFEEASDLLREAGFDLPPEFDDSRKLIIDVPEESFRFILAKPMDVPTYVEHGVADLGIAGKDVMLEEERDVYELLDLNISACYLAVAGLPDTKLNEIAPRVATKYPNVAAAYFREQGSQVEIIKLNGSIELAPIIGLSDRIVDIVSTGKTLVENGLIEYERIVDITSRLIVNPASYRMKDERISDLVERLNHVVKGNAITK
;
A
#
# COMPACT_ATOMS: atom_id res chain seq x y z
N MET A 1 23.47 8.51 19.76
CA MET A 1 22.23 8.48 18.96
C MET A 1 21.54 7.18 19.27
N SER A 2 20.23 7.16 19.46
CA SER A 2 19.52 5.90 19.81
C SER A 2 19.66 4.91 18.65
N ASP A 3 20.10 3.70 18.97
CA ASP A 3 20.27 2.60 18.03
C ASP A 3 18.92 1.97 17.59
N ILE A 4 17.81 2.64 17.92
CA ILE A 4 16.46 2.19 17.65
C ILE A 4 16.09 2.48 16.19
N LEU A 5 15.60 1.45 15.48
CA LEU A 5 14.92 1.61 14.20
C LEU A 5 13.43 1.83 14.39
N THR A 6 12.92 2.94 13.88
CA THR A 6 11.51 3.26 13.90
C THR A 6 10.87 2.85 12.57
N ILE A 7 9.85 1.99 12.62
CA ILE A 7 9.19 1.40 11.45
C ILE A 7 7.71 1.81 11.46
N ALA A 8 7.25 2.53 10.44
CA ALA A 8 5.84 2.84 10.25
C ALA A 8 5.13 1.71 9.51
N MET A 9 3.99 1.25 10.03
CA MET A 9 3.19 0.17 9.46
C MET A 9 1.71 0.54 9.38
N PRO A 10 1.01 0.15 8.31
CA PRO A 10 -0.44 0.31 8.24
C PRO A 10 -1.14 -0.75 9.10
N LYS A 11 -2.27 -0.39 9.72
CA LYS A 11 -3.11 -1.39 10.40
C LYS A 11 -3.86 -2.27 9.38
N GLY A 12 -4.24 -3.48 9.82
CA GLY A 12 -5.01 -4.45 9.03
C GLY A 12 -4.13 -5.47 8.32
N ARG A 13 -4.58 -6.00 7.19
CA ARG A 13 -3.96 -7.13 6.49
C ARG A 13 -2.45 -6.99 6.26
N ILE A 14 -1.99 -5.81 5.83
CA ILE A 14 -0.55 -5.59 5.62
C ILE A 14 0.23 -5.73 6.93
N PHE A 15 -0.35 -5.26 8.05
CA PHE A 15 0.27 -5.39 9.36
C PHE A 15 0.43 -6.86 9.76
N GLU A 16 -0.62 -7.66 9.61
CA GLU A 16 -0.62 -9.09 9.94
C GLU A 16 0.42 -9.85 9.11
N GLU A 17 0.35 -9.72 7.78
CA GLU A 17 1.28 -10.40 6.87
C GLU A 17 2.74 -9.92 7.05
N ALA A 18 2.96 -8.64 7.35
CA ALA A 18 4.29 -8.09 7.60
C ALA A 18 4.86 -8.54 8.97
N SER A 19 4.00 -8.68 9.98
CA SER A 19 4.40 -9.21 11.29
C SER A 19 4.86 -10.66 11.17
N ASP A 20 4.13 -11.47 10.40
CA ASP A 20 4.52 -12.86 10.14
C ASP A 20 5.85 -12.92 9.38
N LEU A 21 6.03 -12.08 8.36
CA LEU A 21 7.28 -12.01 7.60
C LEU A 21 8.47 -11.61 8.47
N LEU A 22 8.30 -10.68 9.42
CA LEU A 22 9.33 -10.30 10.38
C LEU A 22 9.68 -11.46 11.31
N ARG A 23 8.68 -12.21 11.81
CA ARG A 23 8.92 -13.42 12.62
C ARG A 23 9.65 -14.50 11.84
N GLU A 24 9.26 -14.76 10.60
CA GLU A 24 9.95 -15.69 9.70
C GLU A 24 11.40 -15.27 9.43
N ALA A 25 11.67 -13.96 9.39
CA ALA A 25 13.02 -13.40 9.28
C ALA A 25 13.81 -13.48 10.61
N GLY A 26 13.22 -14.08 11.66
CA GLY A 26 13.87 -14.34 12.95
C GLY A 26 13.89 -13.13 13.88
N PHE A 27 12.97 -12.15 13.74
CA PHE A 27 12.79 -11.08 14.70
C PHE A 27 11.79 -11.51 15.78
N ASP A 28 12.14 -11.29 17.04
CA ASP A 28 11.30 -11.69 18.18
C ASP A 28 10.27 -10.58 18.49
N LEU A 29 9.08 -10.72 17.89
CA LEU A 29 7.96 -9.84 18.15
C LEU A 29 7.09 -10.39 19.28
N PRO A 30 6.75 -9.57 20.31
CA PRO A 30 5.97 -10.04 21.46
C PRO A 30 4.58 -10.55 21.02
N PRO A 31 4.00 -11.55 21.75
CA PRO A 31 2.71 -12.14 21.39
C PRO A 31 1.56 -11.11 21.29
N GLU A 32 1.58 -10.09 22.16
CA GLU A 32 0.59 -9.01 22.16
C GLU A 32 0.78 -7.98 21.03
N PHE A 33 1.79 -8.13 20.19
CA PHE A 33 2.09 -7.21 19.10
C PHE A 33 0.90 -7.06 18.15
N ASP A 34 0.27 -8.18 17.77
CA ASP A 34 -0.81 -8.19 16.80
C ASP A 34 -2.15 -7.68 17.37
N ASP A 35 -2.40 -7.90 18.66
CA ASP A 35 -3.64 -7.49 19.34
C ASP A 35 -3.58 -6.10 19.98
N SER A 36 -2.46 -5.41 19.84
CA SER A 36 -2.25 -4.12 20.49
C SER A 36 -3.13 -3.01 19.90
N ARG A 37 -3.82 -2.27 20.78
CA ARG A 37 -4.51 -1.02 20.41
C ARG A 37 -3.60 0.21 20.45
N LYS A 38 -2.36 0.05 20.90
CA LYS A 38 -1.37 1.14 20.93
C LYS A 38 -1.05 1.58 19.50
N LEU A 39 -0.72 2.86 19.37
CA LEU A 39 -0.24 3.44 18.11
C LEU A 39 1.28 3.39 18.01
N ILE A 40 1.96 3.21 19.14
CA ILE A 40 3.40 3.03 19.22
C ILE A 40 3.66 1.78 20.05
N ILE A 41 4.47 0.88 19.51
CA ILE A 41 4.87 -0.37 20.15
C ILE A 41 6.39 -0.42 20.13
N ASP A 42 7.00 -0.46 21.32
CA ASP A 42 8.44 -0.65 21.45
C ASP A 42 8.74 -2.15 21.63
N VAL A 43 9.76 -2.63 20.92
CA VAL A 43 10.32 -3.98 21.01
C VAL A 43 11.80 -3.83 21.36
N PRO A 44 12.13 -3.67 22.67
CA PRO A 44 13.49 -3.36 23.12
C PRO A 44 14.52 -4.43 22.75
N GLU A 45 14.13 -5.69 22.75
CA GLU A 45 14.97 -6.85 22.45
C GLU A 45 15.56 -6.75 21.03
N GLU A 46 14.78 -6.23 20.10
CA GLU A 46 15.17 -6.02 18.70
C GLU A 46 15.64 -4.57 18.44
N SER A 47 15.57 -3.71 19.45
CA SER A 47 15.76 -2.27 19.28
C SER A 47 14.88 -1.68 18.18
N PHE A 48 13.62 -2.10 18.12
CA PHE A 48 12.60 -1.60 17.21
C PHE A 48 11.56 -0.75 17.93
N ARG A 49 11.06 0.25 17.22
CA ARG A 49 9.85 0.99 17.53
C ARG A 49 8.91 0.95 16.34
N PHE A 50 7.70 0.48 16.54
CA PHE A 50 6.68 0.49 15.49
C PHE A 50 5.70 1.64 15.69
N ILE A 51 5.34 2.33 14.60
CA ILE A 51 4.30 3.34 14.54
C ILE A 51 3.16 2.78 13.68
N LEU A 52 1.97 2.62 14.26
CA LEU A 52 0.80 2.09 13.57
C LEU A 52 -0.06 3.24 13.06
N ALA A 53 -0.16 3.37 11.73
CA ALA A 53 -0.78 4.48 11.04
C ALA A 53 -1.88 4.04 10.06
N LYS A 54 -2.54 5.00 9.40
CA LYS A 54 -3.34 4.71 8.21
C LYS A 54 -2.41 4.46 7.02
N PRO A 55 -2.79 3.58 6.07
CA PRO A 55 -1.93 3.25 4.93
C PRO A 55 -1.39 4.47 4.17
N MET A 56 -2.24 5.46 3.87
CA MET A 56 -1.86 6.67 3.14
C MET A 56 -0.87 7.58 3.89
N ASP A 57 -0.79 7.46 5.23
CA ASP A 57 0.07 8.31 6.06
C ASP A 57 1.48 7.74 6.23
N VAL A 58 1.68 6.44 5.99
CA VAL A 58 2.98 5.75 6.20
C VAL A 58 4.12 6.41 5.44
N PRO A 59 4.03 6.68 4.13
CA PRO A 59 5.11 7.32 3.39
C PRO A 59 5.45 8.72 3.92
N THR A 60 4.44 9.46 4.42
CA THR A 60 4.64 10.79 5.02
C THR A 60 5.49 10.71 6.29
N TYR A 61 5.25 9.72 7.18
CA TYR A 61 6.07 9.56 8.38
C TYR A 61 7.51 9.19 8.05
N VAL A 62 7.72 8.41 6.99
CA VAL A 62 9.06 8.03 6.50
C VAL A 62 9.74 9.24 5.86
N GLU A 63 9.09 9.97 4.96
CA GLU A 63 9.64 11.15 4.29
C GLU A 63 10.14 12.19 5.30
N HIS A 64 9.35 12.46 6.35
CA HIS A 64 9.70 13.44 7.39
C HIS A 64 10.67 12.91 8.46
N GLY A 65 11.16 11.67 8.34
CA GLY A 65 12.13 11.08 9.27
C GLY A 65 11.58 10.81 10.67
N VAL A 66 10.25 10.83 10.84
CA VAL A 66 9.57 10.39 12.07
C VAL A 66 9.69 8.87 12.21
N ALA A 67 9.65 8.17 11.07
CA ALA A 67 10.04 6.77 10.96
C ALA A 67 11.27 6.65 10.05
N ASP A 68 12.18 5.75 10.40
CA ASP A 68 13.35 5.41 9.57
C ASP A 68 12.93 4.61 8.34
N LEU A 69 12.02 3.66 8.58
CA LEU A 69 11.49 2.71 7.60
C LEU A 69 9.96 2.74 7.61
N GLY A 70 9.37 2.23 6.54
CA GLY A 70 7.93 1.99 6.49
C GLY A 70 7.57 0.79 5.62
N ILE A 71 6.39 0.21 5.87
CA ILE A 71 5.78 -0.77 5.00
C ILE A 71 4.53 -0.16 4.39
N ALA A 72 4.51 -0.03 3.07
CA ALA A 72 3.41 0.61 2.34
C ALA A 72 3.04 -0.17 1.09
N GLY A 73 1.76 -0.18 0.73
CA GLY A 73 1.31 -0.72 -0.54
C GLY A 73 1.85 0.10 -1.72
N LYS A 74 2.16 -0.57 -2.82
CA LYS A 74 2.61 0.13 -4.05
C LYS A 74 1.58 1.13 -4.57
N ASP A 75 0.29 0.90 -4.34
CA ASP A 75 -0.81 1.81 -4.63
C ASP A 75 -0.63 3.16 -3.92
N VAL A 76 -0.29 3.12 -2.62
CA VAL A 76 -0.03 4.32 -1.81
C VAL A 76 1.22 5.04 -2.30
N MET A 77 2.27 4.30 -2.66
CA MET A 77 3.51 4.88 -3.20
C MET A 77 3.27 5.62 -4.51
N LEU A 78 2.46 5.03 -5.40
CA LEU A 78 2.09 5.63 -6.70
C LEU A 78 1.19 6.86 -6.54
N GLU A 79 0.31 6.86 -5.53
CA GLU A 79 -0.61 7.97 -5.29
C GLU A 79 0.05 9.15 -4.59
N GLU A 80 0.87 8.90 -3.56
CA GLU A 80 1.42 9.94 -2.70
C GLU A 80 2.72 10.56 -3.26
N GLU A 81 3.46 9.86 -4.11
CA GLU A 81 4.71 10.32 -4.78
C GLU A 81 5.72 10.98 -3.81
N ARG A 82 5.92 10.37 -2.61
CA ARG A 82 6.80 10.90 -1.56
C ARG A 82 8.28 10.64 -1.84
N ASP A 83 9.15 11.52 -1.33
CA ASP A 83 10.61 11.39 -1.43
C ASP A 83 11.15 10.36 -0.43
N VAL A 84 10.98 9.09 -0.78
CA VAL A 84 11.45 7.93 -0.03
C VAL A 84 12.09 6.91 -0.99
N TYR A 85 13.02 6.09 -0.48
CA TYR A 85 13.56 4.99 -1.30
C TYR A 85 12.77 3.71 -1.06
N GLU A 86 12.51 2.98 -2.13
CA GLU A 86 11.94 1.64 -2.11
C GLU A 86 13.09 0.62 -2.07
N LEU A 87 13.21 -0.14 -0.96
CA LEU A 87 14.31 -1.08 -0.75
C LEU A 87 13.99 -2.50 -1.19
N LEU A 88 12.77 -2.97 -0.92
CA LEU A 88 12.39 -4.36 -1.13
C LEU A 88 10.91 -4.49 -1.45
N ASP A 89 10.58 -5.32 -2.44
CA ASP A 89 9.24 -5.86 -2.62
C ASP A 89 9.05 -7.00 -1.62
N LEU A 90 8.13 -6.83 -0.67
CA LEU A 90 7.85 -7.83 0.36
C LEU A 90 6.98 -8.97 -0.16
N ASN A 91 6.41 -8.83 -1.35
CA ASN A 91 5.56 -9.81 -2.02
C ASN A 91 4.35 -10.28 -1.17
N ILE A 92 3.86 -9.40 -0.30
CA ILE A 92 2.69 -9.60 0.56
C ILE A 92 1.54 -8.68 0.15
N SER A 93 0.33 -9.01 0.58
CA SER A 93 -0.91 -8.26 0.35
C SER A 93 -1.18 -8.00 -1.13
N ALA A 94 -0.88 -8.98 -1.98
CA ALA A 94 -1.04 -8.87 -3.43
C ALA A 94 -2.48 -8.52 -3.82
N CYS A 95 -2.60 -7.52 -4.68
CA CYS A 95 -3.84 -7.05 -5.29
C CYS A 95 -3.50 -6.30 -6.59
N TYR A 96 -4.44 -5.60 -7.18
CA TYR A 96 -4.17 -4.76 -8.35
C TYR A 96 -5.14 -3.58 -8.41
N LEU A 97 -4.78 -2.51 -9.09
CA LEU A 97 -5.68 -1.44 -9.45
C LEU A 97 -6.35 -1.75 -10.80
N ALA A 98 -7.66 -1.52 -10.88
CA ALA A 98 -8.45 -1.76 -12.07
C ALA A 98 -9.45 -0.63 -12.34
N VAL A 99 -9.81 -0.47 -13.62
CA VAL A 99 -10.98 0.29 -14.04
C VAL A 99 -12.18 -0.63 -13.99
N ALA A 100 -13.23 -0.25 -13.27
CA ALA A 100 -14.46 -1.00 -13.16
C ALA A 100 -15.69 -0.08 -13.30
N GLY A 101 -16.88 -0.68 -13.42
CA GLY A 101 -18.13 0.07 -13.52
C GLY A 101 -19.32 -0.85 -13.82
N LEU A 102 -20.51 -0.28 -13.97
CA LEU A 102 -21.69 -1.04 -14.36
C LEU A 102 -21.55 -1.54 -15.82
N PRO A 103 -22.02 -2.76 -16.12
CA PRO A 103 -22.06 -3.25 -17.50
C PRO A 103 -22.91 -2.33 -18.38
N ASP A 104 -22.58 -2.22 -19.65
CA ASP A 104 -23.34 -1.47 -20.66
C ASP A 104 -23.52 0.03 -20.41
N THR A 105 -22.77 0.61 -19.45
CA THR A 105 -22.80 2.06 -19.22
C THR A 105 -22.25 2.79 -20.43
N LYS A 106 -23.08 3.63 -21.06
CA LYS A 106 -22.62 4.59 -22.07
C LYS A 106 -21.77 5.65 -21.39
N LEU A 107 -20.52 5.76 -21.79
CA LEU A 107 -19.63 6.80 -21.30
C LEU A 107 -20.10 8.17 -21.80
N ASN A 108 -19.91 9.19 -20.97
CA ASN A 108 -20.01 10.56 -21.44
C ASN A 108 -18.93 10.78 -22.52
N GLU A 109 -19.34 11.13 -23.72
CA GLU A 109 -18.45 11.28 -24.88
C GLU A 109 -17.40 12.40 -24.73
N ILE A 110 -17.67 13.39 -23.87
CA ILE A 110 -16.80 14.55 -23.70
C ILE A 110 -15.78 14.30 -22.60
N ALA A 111 -16.21 13.89 -21.39
CA ALA A 111 -15.35 13.62 -20.25
C ALA A 111 -16.07 12.65 -19.30
N PRO A 112 -15.79 11.34 -19.39
CA PRO A 112 -16.32 10.37 -18.44
C PRO A 112 -15.89 10.72 -17.00
N ARG A 113 -16.81 10.57 -16.06
CA ARG A 113 -16.53 10.76 -14.63
C ARG A 113 -15.97 9.48 -14.03
N VAL A 114 -14.84 9.59 -13.35
CA VAL A 114 -14.14 8.48 -12.72
C VAL A 114 -14.01 8.74 -11.22
N ALA A 115 -14.69 7.94 -10.40
CA ALA A 115 -14.54 8.02 -8.95
C ALA A 115 -13.41 7.11 -8.46
N THR A 116 -12.60 7.60 -7.53
CA THR A 116 -11.43 6.87 -7.04
C THR A 116 -10.93 7.41 -5.71
N LYS A 117 -10.22 6.54 -4.97
CA LYS A 117 -9.38 6.93 -3.84
C LYS A 117 -7.96 7.35 -4.30
N TYR A 118 -7.61 7.07 -5.56
CA TYR A 118 -6.29 7.25 -6.16
C TYR A 118 -6.33 8.24 -7.34
N PRO A 119 -6.61 9.54 -7.09
CA PRO A 119 -6.78 10.52 -8.15
C PRO A 119 -5.54 10.71 -9.04
N ASN A 120 -4.32 10.66 -8.46
CA ASN A 120 -3.08 10.85 -9.21
C ASN A 120 -2.83 9.66 -10.14
N VAL A 121 -2.98 8.44 -9.63
CA VAL A 121 -2.84 7.21 -10.43
C VAL A 121 -3.88 7.16 -11.54
N ALA A 122 -5.15 7.44 -11.23
CA ALA A 122 -6.21 7.44 -12.24
C ALA A 122 -5.97 8.50 -13.32
N ALA A 123 -5.60 9.73 -12.94
CA ALA A 123 -5.32 10.79 -13.88
C ALA A 123 -4.13 10.47 -14.80
N ALA A 124 -3.05 9.88 -14.25
CA ALA A 124 -1.90 9.44 -15.02
C ALA A 124 -2.29 8.35 -16.04
N TYR A 125 -3.00 7.33 -15.58
CA TYR A 125 -3.45 6.23 -16.43
C TYR A 125 -4.30 6.71 -17.61
N PHE A 126 -5.37 7.48 -17.38
CA PHE A 126 -6.24 7.95 -18.46
C PHE A 126 -5.53 8.92 -19.41
N ARG A 127 -4.60 9.73 -18.90
CA ARG A 127 -3.76 10.61 -19.74
C ARG A 127 -2.86 9.80 -20.69
N GLU A 128 -2.26 8.69 -20.22
CA GLU A 128 -1.46 7.78 -21.05
C GLU A 128 -2.29 7.09 -22.12
N GLN A 129 -3.57 6.80 -21.84
CA GLN A 129 -4.53 6.28 -22.80
C GLN A 129 -5.07 7.35 -23.77
N GLY A 130 -4.62 8.60 -23.65
CA GLY A 130 -5.13 9.71 -24.47
C GLY A 130 -6.58 10.11 -24.16
N SER A 131 -7.12 9.69 -23.04
CA SER A 131 -8.50 9.93 -22.62
C SER A 131 -8.58 11.07 -21.61
N GLN A 132 -9.50 12.01 -21.86
CA GLN A 132 -9.82 13.06 -20.89
C GLN A 132 -10.95 12.59 -19.99
N VAL A 133 -10.74 12.69 -18.65
CA VAL A 133 -11.71 12.26 -17.64
C VAL A 133 -11.87 13.34 -16.55
N GLU A 134 -13.05 13.36 -15.93
CA GLU A 134 -13.29 14.13 -14.70
C GLU A 134 -13.06 13.19 -13.50
N ILE A 135 -12.06 13.51 -12.67
CA ILE A 135 -11.74 12.69 -11.48
C ILE A 135 -12.55 13.18 -10.28
N ILE A 136 -13.27 12.26 -9.65
CA ILE A 136 -14.02 12.48 -8.40
C ILE A 136 -13.33 11.73 -7.28
N LYS A 137 -12.67 12.45 -6.36
CA LYS A 137 -11.99 11.84 -5.21
C LYS A 137 -13.01 11.41 -4.16
N LEU A 138 -12.95 10.13 -3.77
CA LEU A 138 -13.68 9.55 -2.64
C LEU A 138 -12.69 8.92 -1.65
N ASN A 139 -13.13 8.69 -0.41
CA ASN A 139 -12.27 8.13 0.65
C ASN A 139 -12.54 6.65 0.95
N GLY A 140 -13.61 6.07 0.40
CA GLY A 140 -13.99 4.68 0.57
C GLY A 140 -15.33 4.37 -0.07
N SER A 141 -15.72 3.09 -0.12
CA SER A 141 -16.93 2.60 -0.78
C SER A 141 -17.07 3.13 -2.21
N ILE A 142 -15.98 3.02 -2.95
CA ILE A 142 -15.85 3.59 -4.30
C ILE A 142 -16.89 2.96 -5.25
N GLU A 143 -17.22 1.68 -5.04
CA GLU A 143 -18.20 0.91 -5.81
C GLU A 143 -19.61 1.53 -5.80
N LEU A 144 -19.90 2.33 -4.78
CA LEU A 144 -21.19 3.01 -4.67
C LEU A 144 -21.38 4.07 -5.76
N ALA A 145 -20.30 4.72 -6.21
CA ALA A 145 -20.36 5.87 -7.11
C ALA A 145 -21.08 5.58 -8.45
N PRO A 146 -20.77 4.51 -9.20
CA PRO A 146 -21.51 4.19 -10.42
C PRO A 146 -22.94 3.75 -10.16
N ILE A 147 -23.23 3.09 -9.03
CA ILE A 147 -24.56 2.59 -8.69
C ILE A 147 -25.54 3.75 -8.51
N ILE A 148 -25.09 4.84 -7.87
CA ILE A 148 -25.92 6.03 -7.63
C ILE A 148 -25.81 7.08 -8.75
N GLY A 149 -25.10 6.80 -9.85
CA GLY A 149 -24.94 7.71 -10.98
C GLY A 149 -23.99 8.89 -10.73
N LEU A 150 -23.13 8.81 -9.72
CA LEU A 150 -22.11 9.84 -9.45
C LEU A 150 -20.99 9.80 -10.46
N SER A 151 -20.58 8.60 -10.89
CA SER A 151 -19.51 8.39 -11.88
C SER A 151 -19.89 7.35 -12.92
N ASP A 152 -19.21 7.38 -14.08
CA ASP A 152 -19.37 6.40 -15.16
C ASP A 152 -18.45 5.19 -14.95
N ARG A 153 -17.32 5.39 -14.31
CA ARG A 153 -16.29 4.40 -13.99
C ARG A 153 -15.72 4.64 -12.59
N ILE A 154 -15.04 3.64 -12.09
CA ILE A 154 -14.19 3.74 -10.90
C ILE A 154 -12.78 3.25 -11.22
N VAL A 155 -11.81 3.75 -10.46
CA VAL A 155 -10.49 3.12 -10.32
C VAL A 155 -10.32 2.76 -8.86
N ASP A 156 -10.18 1.48 -8.58
CA ASP A 156 -10.04 0.98 -7.20
C ASP A 156 -9.20 -0.29 -7.14
N ILE A 157 -8.83 -0.67 -5.91
CA ILE A 157 -8.12 -1.90 -5.61
C ILE A 157 -9.07 -3.10 -5.75
N VAL A 158 -8.59 -4.09 -6.47
CA VAL A 158 -9.24 -5.39 -6.60
C VAL A 158 -8.30 -6.47 -6.05
N SER A 159 -8.75 -7.23 -5.06
CA SER A 159 -8.03 -8.38 -4.53
C SER A 159 -8.64 -9.68 -5.09
N THR A 160 -9.89 -9.97 -4.76
CA THR A 160 -10.61 -11.16 -5.23
C THR A 160 -11.71 -10.85 -6.24
N GLY A 161 -12.00 -9.59 -6.48
CA GLY A 161 -13.12 -9.12 -7.32
C GLY A 161 -14.52 -9.34 -6.73
N LYS A 162 -14.62 -9.96 -5.56
CA LYS A 162 -15.91 -10.30 -4.93
C LYS A 162 -16.81 -9.09 -4.70
N THR A 163 -16.24 -7.99 -4.19
CA THR A 163 -16.98 -6.75 -3.95
C THR A 163 -17.57 -6.16 -5.22
N LEU A 164 -16.83 -6.19 -6.33
CA LEU A 164 -17.33 -5.73 -7.62
C LEU A 164 -18.55 -6.56 -8.06
N VAL A 165 -18.41 -7.88 -8.04
CA VAL A 165 -19.48 -8.81 -8.46
C VAL A 165 -20.72 -8.67 -7.58
N GLU A 166 -20.58 -8.59 -6.26
CA GLU A 166 -21.70 -8.43 -5.32
C GLU A 166 -22.45 -7.12 -5.52
N ASN A 167 -21.80 -6.10 -6.08
CA ASN A 167 -22.42 -4.81 -6.40
C ASN A 167 -22.78 -4.64 -7.87
N GLY A 168 -22.74 -5.72 -8.67
CA GLY A 168 -23.14 -5.71 -10.08
C GLY A 168 -22.17 -4.96 -11.00
N LEU A 169 -20.94 -4.76 -10.56
CA LEU A 169 -19.88 -4.12 -11.33
C LEU A 169 -19.03 -5.16 -12.06
N ILE A 170 -18.48 -4.76 -13.19
CA ILE A 170 -17.51 -5.53 -13.95
C ILE A 170 -16.18 -4.80 -14.02
N GLU A 171 -15.10 -5.56 -14.08
CA GLU A 171 -13.78 -5.07 -14.39
C GLU A 171 -13.65 -4.85 -15.89
N TYR A 172 -13.18 -3.69 -16.31
CA TYR A 172 -12.92 -3.34 -17.70
C TYR A 172 -11.45 -3.52 -18.05
N GLU A 173 -10.56 -3.06 -17.17
CA GLU A 173 -9.14 -3.05 -17.46
C GLU A 173 -8.33 -3.07 -16.17
N ARG A 174 -7.22 -3.83 -16.16
CA ARG A 174 -6.24 -3.88 -15.07
C ARG A 174 -5.14 -2.85 -15.34
N ILE A 175 -4.88 -2.00 -14.36
CA ILE A 175 -3.91 -0.91 -14.46
C ILE A 175 -2.52 -1.36 -14.05
N VAL A 176 -2.38 -1.85 -12.80
CA VAL A 176 -1.08 -2.21 -12.22
C VAL A 176 -1.23 -3.20 -11.09
N ASP A 177 -0.29 -4.15 -11.01
CA ASP A 177 -0.17 -5.09 -9.88
C ASP A 177 0.43 -4.41 -8.67
N ILE A 178 -0.11 -4.72 -7.50
CA ILE A 178 0.23 -4.11 -6.23
C ILE A 178 0.68 -5.19 -5.25
N THR A 179 1.82 -4.95 -4.62
CA THR A 179 2.30 -5.65 -3.42
C THR A 179 2.82 -4.61 -2.44
N SER A 180 3.10 -5.01 -1.21
CA SER A 180 3.67 -4.09 -0.21
C SER A 180 5.18 -3.96 -0.36
N ARG A 181 5.68 -2.76 -0.09
CA ARG A 181 7.08 -2.35 -0.21
C ARG A 181 7.67 -1.98 1.13
N LEU A 182 8.91 -2.35 1.36
CA LEU A 182 9.73 -1.76 2.41
C LEU A 182 10.33 -0.47 1.86
N ILE A 183 10.03 0.64 2.51
CA ILE A 183 10.50 1.98 2.14
C ILE A 183 11.37 2.56 3.24
N VAL A 184 12.24 3.51 2.89
CA VAL A 184 13.19 4.11 3.82
C VAL A 184 13.33 5.62 3.60
N ASN A 185 13.54 6.34 4.70
CA ASN A 185 13.97 7.73 4.67
C ASN A 185 15.39 7.83 4.12
N PRO A 186 15.68 8.70 3.13
CA PRO A 186 17.02 8.81 2.55
C PRO A 186 18.14 9.17 3.53
N ALA A 187 17.86 9.96 4.57
CA ALA A 187 18.84 10.30 5.61
C ALA A 187 19.08 9.12 6.56
N SER A 188 18.01 8.47 7.03
CA SER A 188 18.11 7.27 7.88
C SER A 188 18.87 6.14 7.19
N TYR A 189 18.64 5.96 5.88
CA TYR A 189 19.36 4.96 5.08
C TYR A 189 20.89 5.14 5.14
N ARG A 190 21.37 6.40 5.15
CA ARG A 190 22.79 6.69 5.25
C ARG A 190 23.34 6.62 6.68
N MET A 191 22.51 6.97 7.66
CA MET A 191 22.92 7.08 9.07
C MET A 191 22.87 5.75 9.82
N LYS A 192 22.00 4.82 9.39
CA LYS A 192 21.71 3.53 10.05
C LYS A 192 21.92 2.35 9.08
N ASP A 193 22.86 2.52 8.13
CA ASP A 193 23.10 1.60 7.00
C ASP A 193 23.25 0.13 7.44
N GLU A 194 24.11 -0.15 8.42
CA GLU A 194 24.36 -1.52 8.87
C GLU A 194 23.08 -2.22 9.36
N ARG A 195 22.27 -1.52 10.15
CA ARG A 195 21.02 -2.09 10.70
C ARG A 195 19.94 -2.25 9.66
N ILE A 196 19.81 -1.27 8.76
CA ILE A 196 18.84 -1.32 7.66
C ILE A 196 19.24 -2.44 6.69
N SER A 197 20.51 -2.59 6.40
CA SER A 197 21.03 -3.65 5.52
C SER A 197 20.78 -5.05 6.11
N ASP A 198 21.01 -5.26 7.42
CA ASP A 198 20.71 -6.53 8.10
C ASP A 198 19.21 -6.87 8.00
N LEU A 199 18.33 -5.91 8.29
CA LEU A 199 16.88 -6.09 8.17
C LEU A 199 16.48 -6.46 6.74
N VAL A 200 16.99 -5.73 5.74
CA VAL A 200 16.69 -5.97 4.32
C VAL A 200 17.17 -7.34 3.88
N GLU A 201 18.39 -7.75 4.27
CA GLU A 201 18.96 -9.04 3.90
C GLU A 201 18.14 -10.20 4.46
N ARG A 202 17.79 -10.14 5.75
CA ARG A 202 16.97 -11.15 6.42
C ARG A 202 15.58 -11.26 5.80
N LEU A 203 14.89 -10.14 5.56
CA LEU A 203 13.59 -10.12 4.89
C LEU A 203 13.69 -10.64 3.45
N ASN A 204 14.69 -10.24 2.69
CA ASN A 204 14.88 -10.68 1.31
C ASN A 204 15.12 -12.19 1.21
N HIS A 205 15.80 -12.78 2.21
CA HIS A 205 16.00 -14.24 2.28
C HIS A 205 14.65 -14.98 2.41
N VAL A 206 13.78 -14.50 3.29
CA VAL A 206 12.44 -15.10 3.50
C VAL A 206 11.56 -14.90 2.27
N VAL A 207 11.51 -13.69 1.72
CA VAL A 207 10.70 -13.38 0.53
C VAL A 207 11.07 -14.27 -0.65
N LYS A 208 12.37 -14.49 -0.89
CA LYS A 208 12.86 -15.37 -1.94
C LYS A 208 12.54 -16.84 -1.66
N GLY A 209 12.65 -17.28 -0.41
CA GLY A 209 12.26 -18.62 0.01
C GLY A 209 10.77 -18.91 -0.25
N ASN A 210 9.91 -17.98 0.11
CA ASN A 210 8.46 -18.08 -0.08
C ASN A 210 8.04 -18.03 -1.57
N ALA A 211 8.82 -17.36 -2.43
CA ALA A 211 8.56 -17.30 -3.88
C ALA A 211 8.84 -18.64 -4.61
N ILE A 212 9.72 -19.47 -4.07
CA ILE A 212 10.07 -20.78 -4.66
C ILE A 212 9.05 -21.86 -4.28
N THR A 213 8.27 -21.63 -3.22
CA THR A 213 7.33 -22.62 -2.66
C THR A 213 5.88 -22.44 -3.17
N LYS A 214 5.59 -21.38 -3.90
CA LYS A 214 4.31 -21.08 -4.57
C LYS A 214 4.39 -21.36 -6.07
#